data_27a50ac8e6996b8fb7174b7a901bfdc0
#
_entry.id   27a50ac8e6996b8fb7174b7a901bfdc0
#
_cell.length_a   1.000
_cell.length_b   1.000
_cell.length_c   1.000
_cell.angle_alpha   90.00
_cell.angle_beta   90.00
_cell.angle_gamma   90.00
#
_symmetry.space_group_name_H-M   'P 1'
#
loop_
_entity.id
_entity.type
_entity.pdbx_description
1 polymer ?
#
loop_
_entity_poly.entity_id
_entity_poly.type
_entity_poly.pdbx_seq_one_letter_code
_entity_poly.pdbx_strand_id
1 'polypeptide(L)'
;MKFPFNYVIFNSMELSELRQKIDEIDKNIVELFEARMEISDQVAEYKIGHGMKVLDKDRETVKIGAVKKLTHSDFNAEAIEELYEKILYLSRKRQTEIMEERGIKC
;
A
#
# COMPACT_ATOMS: atom_id res chain seq x y z
N MET A 1 -10.99 8.56 -5.32
CA MET A 1 -10.63 8.31 -6.71
C MET A 1 -11.75 7.59 -7.43
N LYS A 2 -12.11 8.07 -8.57
CA LYS A 2 -13.16 7.46 -9.36
C LYS A 2 -12.54 6.49 -10.35
N PHE A 3 -13.15 5.31 -10.50
CA PHE A 3 -12.67 4.38 -11.52
C PHE A 3 -12.75 5.01 -12.90
N PRO A 4 -11.72 4.82 -13.72
CA PRO A 4 -11.63 5.48 -15.02
C PRO A 4 -12.58 4.93 -16.07
N PHE A 5 -13.34 3.90 -15.77
CA PHE A 5 -14.22 3.28 -16.74
C PHE A 5 -15.54 2.89 -16.12
N ASN A 6 -16.56 3.02 -16.92
CA ASN A 6 -17.89 2.60 -16.54
C ASN A 6 -18.20 1.29 -17.28
N TYR A 7 -17.71 0.22 -16.72
CA TYR A 7 -17.69 -1.08 -17.34
C TYR A 7 -19.01 -1.83 -17.27
N VAL A 8 -19.93 -1.33 -16.49
CA VAL A 8 -21.11 -2.07 -16.09
C VAL A 8 -22.00 -2.43 -17.26
N ILE A 9 -22.07 -1.57 -18.23
CA ILE A 9 -23.07 -1.64 -19.28
C ILE A 9 -22.52 -2.21 -20.57
N PHE A 10 -21.21 -2.25 -20.69
CA PHE A 10 -20.58 -2.50 -21.97
C PHE A 10 -19.90 -3.82 -21.98
N ASN A 11 -20.63 -4.84 -22.33
CA ASN A 11 -20.13 -6.20 -22.40
C ASN A 11 -19.42 -6.52 -23.69
N SER A 12 -19.33 -5.55 -24.58
CA SER A 12 -18.73 -5.76 -25.90
C SER A 12 -17.21 -5.68 -25.89
N MET A 13 -16.59 -5.42 -24.73
CA MET A 13 -15.13 -5.39 -24.66
C MET A 13 -14.55 -6.76 -24.81
N GLU A 14 -13.59 -6.85 -25.71
CA GLU A 14 -12.79 -8.06 -25.86
C GLU A 14 -11.92 -8.27 -24.63
N LEU A 15 -11.57 -9.53 -24.36
CA LEU A 15 -10.72 -9.87 -23.22
C LEU A 15 -9.37 -9.13 -23.29
N SER A 16 -8.83 -8.95 -24.49
CA SER A 16 -7.57 -8.21 -24.66
C SER A 16 -7.69 -6.75 -24.22
N GLU A 17 -8.84 -6.12 -24.49
CA GLU A 17 -9.10 -4.74 -24.06
C GLU A 17 -9.21 -4.63 -22.56
N LEU A 18 -9.90 -5.59 -21.93
CA LEU A 18 -10.02 -5.64 -20.48
C LEU A 18 -8.65 -5.83 -19.82
N ARG A 19 -7.82 -6.70 -20.39
CA ARG A 19 -6.46 -6.92 -19.90
C ARG A 19 -5.59 -5.68 -20.04
N GLN A 20 -5.74 -4.92 -21.11
CA GLN A 20 -5.04 -3.65 -21.26
C GLN A 20 -5.42 -2.66 -20.16
N LYS A 21 -6.69 -2.62 -19.80
CA LYS A 21 -7.15 -1.75 -18.71
C LYS A 21 -6.57 -2.19 -17.37
N ILE A 22 -6.48 -3.49 -17.14
CA ILE A 22 -5.83 -4.03 -15.95
C ILE A 22 -4.36 -3.62 -15.93
N ASP A 23 -3.68 -3.76 -17.06
CA ASP A 23 -2.25 -3.42 -17.15
C ASP A 23 -2.00 -1.94 -16.83
N GLU A 24 -2.86 -1.05 -17.27
CA GLU A 24 -2.78 0.37 -16.94
C GLU A 24 -2.96 0.62 -15.45
N ILE A 25 -3.92 -0.06 -14.84
CA ILE A 25 -4.15 0.02 -13.39
C ILE A 25 -2.95 -0.53 -12.64
N ASP A 26 -2.43 -1.67 -13.07
CA ASP A 26 -1.26 -2.29 -12.44
C ASP A 26 -0.05 -1.36 -12.47
N LYS A 27 0.16 -0.67 -13.57
CA LYS A 27 1.22 0.33 -13.65
C LYS A 27 1.06 1.40 -12.57
N ASN A 28 -0.16 1.89 -12.39
CA ASN A 28 -0.45 2.90 -11.37
C ASN A 28 -0.25 2.34 -9.96
N ILE A 29 -0.64 1.09 -9.74
CA ILE A 29 -0.42 0.43 -8.43
C ILE A 29 1.08 0.36 -8.13
N VAL A 30 1.89 -0.05 -9.10
CA VAL A 30 3.34 -0.14 -8.90
C VAL A 30 3.92 1.24 -8.61
N GLU A 31 3.55 2.26 -9.37
CA GLU A 31 4.04 3.61 -9.14
C GLU A 31 3.66 4.13 -7.76
N LEU A 32 2.44 3.90 -7.34
CA LEU A 32 1.97 4.33 -6.01
C LEU A 32 2.64 3.54 -4.90
N PHE A 33 2.86 2.24 -5.10
CA PHE A 33 3.57 1.42 -4.14
C PHE A 33 5.00 1.92 -3.97
N GLU A 34 5.71 2.19 -5.05
CA GLU A 34 7.08 2.70 -4.99
C GLU A 34 7.15 4.06 -4.31
N ALA A 35 6.20 4.95 -4.62
CA ALA A 35 6.12 6.24 -3.94
C ALA A 35 5.92 6.07 -2.44
N ARG A 36 5.05 5.15 -2.04
CA ARG A 36 4.80 4.86 -0.64
C ARG A 36 6.05 4.31 0.06
N MET A 37 6.79 3.43 -0.61
CA MET A 37 8.03 2.89 -0.07
C MET A 37 9.10 3.97 0.10
N GLU A 38 9.17 4.90 -0.84
CA GLU A 38 10.09 6.03 -0.75
C GLU A 38 9.77 6.92 0.46
N ILE A 39 8.49 7.19 0.69
CA ILE A 39 8.07 7.92 1.90
C ILE A 39 8.36 7.11 3.16
N SER A 40 8.19 5.79 3.10
CA SER A 40 8.54 4.91 4.22
C SER A 40 10.02 5.01 4.57
N ASP A 41 10.91 5.16 3.58
CA ASP A 41 12.33 5.40 3.82
C ASP A 41 12.54 6.72 4.59
N GLN A 42 11.81 7.76 4.24
CA GLN A 42 11.86 9.04 4.94
C GLN A 42 11.33 8.91 6.37
N VAL A 43 10.32 8.09 6.58
CA VAL A 43 9.83 7.80 7.94
C VAL A 43 10.90 7.10 8.76
N ALA A 44 11.65 6.17 8.15
CA ALA A 44 12.77 5.54 8.84
C ALA A 44 13.81 6.57 9.28
N GLU A 45 14.15 7.52 8.41
CA GLU A 45 15.08 8.60 8.76
C GLU A 45 14.56 9.42 9.94
N TYR A 46 13.29 9.77 9.91
CA TYR A 46 12.68 10.51 11.01
C TYR A 46 12.77 9.72 12.33
N LYS A 47 12.43 8.44 12.29
CA LYS A 47 12.49 7.57 13.47
C LYS A 47 13.91 7.46 14.03
N ILE A 48 14.88 7.34 13.15
CA ILE A 48 16.29 7.30 13.56
C ILE A 48 16.67 8.58 14.30
N GLY A 49 16.30 9.73 13.74
CA GLY A 49 16.61 11.02 14.35
C GLY A 49 15.89 11.29 15.68
N HIS A 50 14.82 10.56 15.97
CA HIS A 50 14.01 10.75 17.16
C HIS A 50 14.02 9.57 18.11
N GLY A 51 14.89 8.59 17.87
CA GLY A 51 14.98 7.41 18.74
C GLY A 51 13.73 6.56 18.79
N MET A 52 12.96 6.52 17.70
CA MET A 52 11.70 5.79 17.63
C MET A 52 11.89 4.39 17.10
N LYS A 53 11.05 3.46 17.53
CA LYS A 53 11.06 2.09 17.05
C LYS A 53 10.36 1.98 15.70
N VAL A 54 10.72 0.95 14.92
CA VAL A 54 10.08 0.68 13.64
C VAL A 54 8.58 0.39 13.81
N LEU A 55 8.26 -0.53 14.71
CA LEU A 55 6.86 -0.94 14.90
C LEU A 55 6.08 0.12 15.65
N ASP A 56 4.99 0.55 15.04
CA ASP A 56 3.96 1.39 15.67
C ASP A 56 2.63 0.67 15.48
N LYS A 57 2.29 -0.19 16.43
CA LYS A 57 1.14 -1.07 16.34
C LYS A 57 -0.18 -0.29 16.28
N ASP A 58 -0.29 0.77 17.08
CA ASP A 58 -1.50 1.58 17.11
C ASP A 58 -1.73 2.27 15.77
N ARG A 59 -0.67 2.82 15.20
CA ARG A 59 -0.72 3.46 13.88
C ARG A 59 -1.16 2.46 12.81
N GLU A 60 -0.63 1.24 12.84
CA GLU A 60 -1.00 0.22 11.87
C GLU A 60 -2.45 -0.20 11.99
N THR A 61 -2.94 -0.36 13.21
CA THR A 61 -4.35 -0.70 13.44
C THR A 61 -5.27 0.39 12.90
N VAL A 62 -4.95 1.65 13.17
CA VAL A 62 -5.71 2.79 12.65
C VAL A 62 -5.68 2.81 11.12
N LYS A 63 -4.52 2.55 10.52
CA LYS A 63 -4.36 2.56 9.08
C LYS A 63 -5.22 1.47 8.41
N ILE A 64 -5.21 0.26 8.95
CA ILE A 64 -6.04 -0.83 8.42
C ILE A 64 -7.52 -0.43 8.44
N GLY A 65 -8.00 0.09 9.56
CA GLY A 65 -9.39 0.56 9.66
C GLY A 65 -9.72 1.65 8.65
N ALA A 66 -8.79 2.58 8.46
CA ALA A 66 -9.00 3.70 7.53
C ALA A 66 -9.09 3.23 6.08
N VAL A 67 -8.20 2.34 5.64
CA VAL A 67 -8.24 1.88 4.25
C VAL A 67 -9.46 1.01 3.97
N LYS A 68 -9.91 0.24 4.95
CA LYS A 68 -11.15 -0.55 4.80
C LYS A 68 -12.35 0.36 4.55
N LYS A 69 -12.41 1.49 5.22
CA LYS A 69 -13.50 2.45 5.04
C LYS A 69 -13.51 3.12 3.66
N LEU A 70 -12.39 3.09 2.95
CA LEU A 70 -12.31 3.64 1.60
C LEU A 70 -12.89 2.71 0.56
N THR A 71 -13.12 1.44 0.88
CA THR A 71 -13.67 0.48 -0.06
C THR A 71 -15.19 0.60 -0.16
N HIS A 72 -15.74 0.03 -1.24
CA HIS A 72 -17.17 0.12 -1.52
C HIS A 72 -17.90 -1.22 -1.48
N SER A 73 -17.26 -2.26 -0.97
CA SER A 73 -17.90 -3.57 -0.82
C SER A 73 -17.24 -4.32 0.34
N ASP A 74 -17.99 -5.25 0.92
CA ASP A 74 -17.47 -6.07 2.01
C ASP A 74 -16.30 -6.93 1.54
N PHE A 75 -16.41 -7.48 0.33
CA PHE A 75 -15.32 -8.26 -0.23
C PHE A 75 -14.03 -7.44 -0.33
N ASN A 76 -14.13 -6.23 -0.89
CA ASN A 76 -12.96 -5.37 -1.04
C ASN A 76 -12.42 -4.89 0.30
N ALA A 77 -13.28 -4.70 1.30
CA ALA A 77 -12.80 -4.32 2.63
C ALA A 77 -11.93 -5.42 3.25
N GLU A 78 -12.33 -6.67 3.14
CA GLU A 78 -11.54 -7.79 3.64
C GLU A 78 -10.26 -7.97 2.82
N ALA A 79 -10.36 -7.84 1.50
CA ALA A 79 -9.21 -7.97 0.62
C ALA A 79 -8.18 -6.87 0.86
N ILE A 80 -8.63 -5.63 1.05
CA ILE A 80 -7.72 -4.51 1.30
C ILE A 80 -7.02 -4.66 2.65
N GLU A 81 -7.68 -5.26 3.63
CA GLU A 81 -7.03 -5.56 4.91
C GLU A 81 -5.84 -6.49 4.71
N GLU A 82 -6.02 -7.59 3.98
CA GLU A 82 -4.93 -8.53 3.69
C GLU A 82 -3.80 -7.84 2.92
N LEU A 83 -4.14 -7.04 1.93
CA LEU A 83 -3.15 -6.32 1.13
C LEU A 83 -2.35 -5.36 2.00
N TYR A 84 -3.01 -4.58 2.85
CA TYR A 84 -2.33 -3.61 3.69
C TYR A 84 -1.53 -4.24 4.82
N GLU A 85 -1.94 -5.38 5.33
CA GLU A 85 -1.11 -6.14 6.26
C GLU A 85 0.26 -6.43 5.62
N LYS A 86 0.26 -6.82 4.34
CA LYS A 86 1.50 -7.07 3.62
C LYS A 86 2.27 -5.79 3.33
N ILE A 87 1.59 -4.74 2.91
CA ILE A 87 2.24 -3.44 2.65
C ILE A 87 2.91 -2.91 3.92
N LEU A 88 2.22 -2.97 5.05
CA LEU A 88 2.77 -2.52 6.33
C LEU A 88 3.96 -3.37 6.76
N TYR A 89 3.85 -4.68 6.57
CA TYR A 89 4.98 -5.59 6.82
C TYR A 89 6.20 -5.20 5.98
N LEU A 90 6.00 -4.96 4.69
CA LEU A 90 7.11 -4.59 3.80
C LEU A 90 7.72 -3.24 4.17
N SER A 91 6.90 -2.30 4.61
CA SER A 91 7.39 -1.01 5.11
C SER A 91 8.26 -1.19 6.34
N ARG A 92 7.83 -2.03 7.30
CA ARG A 92 8.64 -2.32 8.48
C ARG A 92 9.94 -3.01 8.10
N LYS A 93 9.87 -3.98 7.20
CA LYS A 93 11.06 -4.71 6.74
C LYS A 93 12.08 -3.74 6.17
N ARG A 94 11.64 -2.81 5.32
CA ARG A 94 12.53 -1.82 4.72
C ARG A 94 13.12 -0.88 5.77
N GLN A 95 12.32 -0.39 6.70
CA GLN A 95 12.79 0.48 7.77
C GLN A 95 13.80 -0.24 8.67
N THR A 96 13.54 -1.50 8.98
CA THR A 96 14.45 -2.32 9.76
C THR A 96 15.81 -2.48 9.04
N GLU A 97 15.78 -2.76 7.74
CA GLU A 97 17.02 -2.86 6.95
C GLU A 97 17.82 -1.56 6.98
N ILE A 98 17.17 -0.42 6.85
CA ILE A 98 17.85 0.89 6.91
C ILE A 98 18.52 1.08 8.27
N MET A 99 17.81 0.77 9.34
CA MET A 99 18.36 0.90 10.69
C MET A 99 19.53 -0.04 10.92
N GLU A 100 19.41 -1.29 10.49
CA GLU A 100 20.47 -2.27 10.64
C GLU A 100 21.73 -1.87 9.86
N GLU A 101 21.58 -1.34 8.67
CA GLU A 101 22.70 -0.82 7.88
C GLU A 101 23.49 0.26 8.62
N ARG A 102 22.83 0.98 9.52
CA ARG A 102 23.46 2.04 10.33
C ARG A 102 23.84 1.57 11.73
N GLY A 103 23.71 0.28 12.01
CA GLY A 103 24.03 -0.27 13.32
C GLY A 103 23.07 0.15 14.42
N ILE A 104 21.83 0.49 14.06
CA ILE A 104 20.81 0.93 15.01
C ILE A 104 19.86 -0.23 15.29
N LYS A 105 19.53 -0.42 16.57
CA LYS A 105 18.53 -1.42 16.94
C LYS A 105 17.12 -0.92 16.65
N CYS A 106 16.32 -1.81 16.08
CA CYS A 106 14.95 -1.49 15.69
C CYS A 106 14.00 -1.43 16.88
#